data_4bc7ae73d8dfec0b0ecf7f4008d65780
#
_entry.id   4bc7ae73d8dfec0b0ecf7f4008d65780
#
_cell.length_a   1.000
_cell.length_b   1.000
_cell.length_c   1.000
_cell.angle_alpha   90.00
_cell.angle_beta   90.00
_cell.angle_gamma   90.00
#
_symmetry.space_group_name_H-M   'P 1'
#
loop_
_entity.id
_entity.type
_entity.pdbx_description
1 polymer ?
#
loop_
_entity_poly.entity_id
_entity_poly.type
_entity_poly.pdbx_seq_one_letter_code
_entity_poly.pdbx_strand_id
1 'polypeptide(L)'
;MIDYYNDITFKHPYFLWLLLLIPFMVYFFFVFKRKNRPTILMSNIDAVKFYKPTLRQRLINLPIILRLFAISFFIVALARPQSSSKASNVKTEGISIVVALDISSSMLAEDFRPNRIEAAKKVAVDFIEGRPNDLIGLVVFSGESFSQCPITTDHSVLINMMKDIKTGMLTDGTAIGEGLATAIDRIKDAKTKSKVVVLITDGVNNSGSIPPLTAGEIAKTFGV
;
A
#
# COMPACT_ATOMS: atom_id res chain seq x y z
N MET A 1 4.74 9.87 -22.02
CA MET A 1 5.89 10.35 -21.22
C MET A 1 5.62 11.70 -20.52
N ILE A 2 4.41 12.28 -20.65
CA ILE A 2 4.03 13.60 -20.08
C ILE A 2 3.24 13.47 -18.78
N ASP A 3 2.67 12.30 -18.48
CA ASP A 3 1.80 12.10 -17.28
C ASP A 3 2.57 11.87 -15.98
N TYR A 4 3.89 11.74 -16.02
CA TYR A 4 4.72 11.45 -14.85
C TYR A 4 4.91 12.66 -13.91
N TYR A 5 4.60 13.87 -14.37
CA TYR A 5 4.82 15.11 -13.60
C TYR A 5 3.62 15.56 -12.76
N ASN A 6 2.43 14.97 -12.95
CA ASN A 6 1.22 15.42 -12.27
C ASN A 6 1.03 14.87 -10.85
N ASP A 7 1.87 13.92 -10.40
CA ASP A 7 1.72 13.26 -9.10
C ASP A 7 2.74 13.69 -8.03
N ILE A 8 3.47 14.78 -8.27
CA ILE A 8 4.41 15.30 -7.26
C ILE A 8 3.62 16.15 -6.26
N THR A 9 3.42 15.59 -5.07
CA THR A 9 2.85 16.33 -3.94
C THR A 9 3.95 16.73 -2.98
N PHE A 10 3.91 17.99 -2.49
CA PHE A 10 4.85 18.46 -1.47
C PHE A 10 4.28 18.21 -0.08
N LYS A 11 5.03 17.50 0.77
CA LYS A 11 4.59 17.24 2.15
C LYS A 11 4.50 18.53 2.97
N HIS A 12 5.39 19.48 2.70
CA HIS A 12 5.47 20.76 3.41
C HIS A 12 5.56 21.94 2.43
N PRO A 13 4.47 22.35 1.76
CA PRO A 13 4.48 23.39 0.74
C PRO A 13 4.88 24.76 1.29
N TYR A 14 4.76 24.99 2.61
CA TYR A 14 5.12 26.26 3.24
C TYR A 14 6.59 26.64 3.06
N PHE A 15 7.50 25.67 2.93
CA PHE A 15 8.91 25.95 2.68
C PHE A 15 9.19 26.55 1.30
N LEU A 16 8.27 26.41 0.34
CA LEU A 16 8.41 27.04 -0.97
C LEU A 16 8.34 28.57 -0.88
N TRP A 17 7.70 29.15 0.15
CA TRP A 17 7.69 30.60 0.38
C TRP A 17 9.08 31.15 0.67
N LEU A 18 10.01 30.34 1.19
CA LEU A 18 11.41 30.73 1.36
C LEU A 18 12.13 31.00 0.03
N LEU A 19 11.63 30.49 -1.10
CA LEU A 19 12.14 30.83 -2.43
C LEU A 19 12.02 32.33 -2.73
N LEU A 20 11.02 32.99 -2.15
CA LEU A 20 10.81 34.46 -2.29
C LEU A 20 11.93 35.27 -1.63
N LEU A 21 12.70 34.66 -0.74
CA LEU A 21 13.87 35.27 -0.09
C LEU A 21 15.08 35.36 -1.02
N ILE A 22 15.14 34.53 -2.08
CA ILE A 22 16.25 34.49 -3.03
C ILE A 22 16.40 35.82 -3.79
N PRO A 23 15.35 36.41 -4.44
CA PRO A 23 15.47 37.71 -5.10
C PRO A 23 15.89 38.82 -4.13
N PHE A 24 15.45 38.76 -2.86
CA PHE A 24 15.87 39.69 -1.82
C PHE A 24 17.37 39.54 -1.51
N MET A 25 17.89 38.32 -1.39
CA MET A 25 19.32 38.06 -1.22
C MET A 25 20.15 38.55 -2.41
N VAL A 26 19.66 38.34 -3.62
CA VAL A 26 20.31 38.83 -4.86
C VAL A 26 20.37 40.35 -4.87
N TYR A 27 19.26 41.03 -4.56
CA TYR A 27 19.20 42.48 -4.47
C TYR A 27 20.19 43.03 -3.42
N PHE A 28 20.16 42.47 -2.21
CA PHE A 28 21.05 42.87 -1.11
C PHE A 28 22.52 42.67 -1.46
N PHE A 29 22.84 41.55 -2.12
CA PHE A 29 24.20 41.28 -2.60
C PHE A 29 24.68 42.28 -3.62
N PHE A 30 23.86 42.67 -4.61
CA PHE A 30 24.22 43.68 -5.61
C PHE A 30 24.43 45.05 -4.96
N VAL A 31 23.55 45.45 -4.04
CA VAL A 31 23.66 46.71 -3.32
C VAL A 31 24.92 46.77 -2.46
N PHE A 32 25.20 45.69 -1.69
CA PHE A 32 26.36 45.60 -0.79
C PHE A 32 27.66 45.55 -1.58
N LYS A 33 27.70 44.82 -2.70
CA LYS A 33 28.88 44.77 -3.60
C LYS A 33 29.15 46.09 -4.25
N ARG A 34 28.13 46.92 -4.49
CA ARG A 34 28.27 48.26 -5.06
C ARG A 34 28.85 49.26 -4.04
N LYS A 35 28.48 49.10 -2.76
CA LYS A 35 28.90 49.99 -1.66
C LYS A 35 30.32 49.72 -1.17
N ASN A 36 30.78 48.46 -1.23
CA ASN A 36 32.05 48.02 -0.65
C ASN A 36 33.13 47.73 -1.73
N ARG A 37 33.09 48.36 -2.88
CA ARG A 37 34.18 48.23 -3.86
C ARG A 37 35.37 49.04 -3.37
N PRO A 38 36.52 48.42 -3.12
CA PRO A 38 37.74 49.19 -2.87
C PRO A 38 38.11 49.95 -4.15
N THR A 39 38.18 51.25 -4.05
CA THR A 39 38.63 52.10 -5.15
C THR A 39 40.09 52.45 -4.92
N ILE A 40 40.93 52.14 -5.87
CA ILE A 40 42.34 52.55 -5.91
C ILE A 40 42.39 53.74 -6.87
N LEU A 41 42.79 54.89 -6.35
CA LEU A 41 43.05 56.09 -7.16
C LEU A 41 44.37 55.90 -7.92
N MET A 42 44.29 55.71 -9.22
CA MET A 42 45.45 55.65 -10.11
C MET A 42 45.42 56.83 -11.06
N SER A 43 46.56 57.50 -11.19
CA SER A 43 46.72 58.74 -12.02
C SER A 43 46.68 58.47 -13.54
N ASN A 44 46.93 57.22 -14.00
CA ASN A 44 46.88 56.89 -15.40
C ASN A 44 46.24 55.52 -15.62
N ILE A 45 45.07 55.45 -16.29
CA ILE A 45 44.29 54.27 -16.55
C ILE A 45 44.50 53.72 -17.96
N ASP A 46 45.15 54.47 -18.86
CA ASP A 46 45.21 54.15 -20.30
C ASP A 46 45.96 52.85 -20.56
N ALA A 47 46.97 52.49 -19.77
CA ALA A 47 47.69 51.21 -19.88
C ALA A 47 46.83 49.99 -19.51
N VAL A 48 45.76 50.16 -18.71
CA VAL A 48 44.90 49.05 -18.25
C VAL A 48 43.74 48.81 -19.19
N LYS A 49 43.33 49.76 -20.03
CA LYS A 49 42.20 49.66 -20.95
C LYS A 49 42.38 48.58 -22.04
N PHE A 50 43.63 48.24 -22.37
CA PHE A 50 43.94 47.22 -23.38
C PHE A 50 43.97 45.79 -22.87
N TYR A 51 43.78 45.54 -21.55
CA TYR A 51 43.80 44.22 -21.01
C TYR A 51 42.46 43.48 -21.23
N LYS A 52 42.51 42.35 -21.99
CA LYS A 52 41.34 41.47 -22.13
C LYS A 52 41.04 40.81 -20.80
N PRO A 53 39.74 40.78 -20.36
CA PRO A 53 39.39 40.14 -19.10
C PRO A 53 39.74 38.64 -19.11
N THR A 54 40.51 38.23 -18.11
CA THR A 54 40.91 36.82 -17.92
C THR A 54 39.70 35.98 -17.55
N LEU A 55 39.70 34.68 -17.86
CA LEU A 55 38.66 33.72 -17.45
C LEU A 55 38.32 33.83 -15.95
N ARG A 56 39.32 34.05 -15.12
CA ARG A 56 39.15 34.23 -13.67
C ARG A 56 38.29 35.46 -13.33
N GLN A 57 38.41 36.52 -14.09
CA GLN A 57 37.60 37.74 -13.92
C GLN A 57 36.17 37.57 -14.38
N ARG A 58 35.92 36.73 -15.41
CA ARG A 58 34.57 36.36 -15.85
C ARG A 58 33.86 35.49 -14.85
N LEU A 59 34.60 34.58 -14.22
CA LEU A 59 34.08 33.61 -13.25
C LEU A 59 33.97 34.14 -11.82
N ILE A 60 34.30 35.40 -11.55
CA ILE A 60 34.29 36.02 -10.20
C ILE A 60 32.90 35.97 -9.53
N ASN A 61 31.83 35.89 -10.31
CA ASN A 61 30.47 35.81 -9.82
C ASN A 61 29.96 34.34 -9.72
N LEU A 62 30.70 33.38 -10.26
CA LEU A 62 30.32 31.96 -10.29
C LEU A 62 30.04 31.40 -8.88
N PRO A 63 30.89 31.65 -7.86
CA PRO A 63 30.66 31.13 -6.51
C PRO A 63 29.34 31.58 -5.88
N ILE A 64 28.89 32.78 -6.26
CA ILE A 64 27.64 33.34 -5.75
C ILE A 64 26.43 32.69 -6.42
N ILE A 65 26.52 32.51 -7.73
CA ILE A 65 25.49 31.80 -8.52
C ILE A 65 25.34 30.38 -7.98
N LEU A 66 26.47 29.66 -7.78
CA LEU A 66 26.47 28.31 -7.18
C LEU A 66 25.84 28.27 -5.79
N ARG A 67 26.11 29.28 -4.95
CA ARG A 67 25.54 29.39 -3.61
C ARG A 67 24.01 29.60 -3.65
N LEU A 68 23.53 30.44 -4.57
CA LEU A 68 22.09 30.65 -4.76
C LEU A 68 21.38 29.39 -5.25
N PHE A 69 22.00 28.67 -6.19
CA PHE A 69 21.49 27.37 -6.63
C PHE A 69 21.45 26.35 -5.48
N ALA A 70 22.52 26.26 -4.69
CA ALA A 70 22.55 25.36 -3.54
C ALA A 70 21.44 25.66 -2.53
N ILE A 71 21.20 26.94 -2.22
CA ILE A 71 20.11 27.37 -1.34
C ILE A 71 18.75 27.01 -1.95
N SER A 72 18.56 27.23 -3.26
CA SER A 72 17.31 26.88 -3.96
C SER A 72 17.02 25.38 -3.87
N PHE A 73 18.00 24.54 -4.16
CA PHE A 73 17.87 23.10 -4.06
C PHE A 73 17.62 22.64 -2.61
N PHE A 74 18.23 23.28 -1.64
CA PHE A 74 18.02 22.99 -0.23
C PHE A 74 16.57 23.31 0.19
N ILE A 75 16.02 24.42 -0.26
CA ILE A 75 14.61 24.80 0.00
C ILE A 75 13.65 23.78 -0.62
N VAL A 76 13.90 23.36 -1.88
CA VAL A 76 13.10 22.34 -2.55
C VAL A 76 13.20 20.98 -1.81
N ALA A 77 14.39 20.63 -1.34
CA ALA A 77 14.58 19.39 -0.56
C ALA A 77 13.81 19.44 0.78
N LEU A 78 13.78 20.59 1.46
CA LEU A 78 12.98 20.79 2.68
C LEU A 78 11.47 20.68 2.42
N ALA A 79 10.99 21.08 1.24
CA ALA A 79 9.59 20.94 0.84
C ALA A 79 9.19 19.45 0.68
N ARG A 80 10.17 18.51 0.65
CA ARG A 80 10.00 17.05 0.55
C ARG A 80 9.03 16.68 -0.58
N PRO A 81 9.44 16.82 -1.86
CA PRO A 81 8.62 16.32 -2.96
C PRO A 81 8.44 14.81 -2.81
N GLN A 82 7.20 14.34 -2.80
CA GLN A 82 6.84 12.93 -2.72
C GLN A 82 6.09 12.57 -3.99
N SER A 83 6.54 11.56 -4.69
CA SER A 83 5.74 10.88 -5.68
C SER A 83 4.81 9.95 -4.91
N SER A 84 3.59 10.39 -4.64
CA SER A 84 2.56 9.49 -4.17
C SER A 84 2.03 8.75 -5.39
N SER A 85 2.47 7.52 -5.62
CA SER A 85 1.59 6.60 -6.33
C SER A 85 0.36 6.49 -5.42
N LYS A 86 -0.65 7.28 -5.68
CA LYS A 86 -1.98 7.00 -5.19
C LYS A 86 -2.31 5.64 -5.78
N ALA A 87 -2.09 4.56 -5.01
CA ALA A 87 -2.94 3.40 -5.17
C ALA A 87 -4.34 4.03 -5.13
N SER A 88 -4.97 4.15 -6.27
CA SER A 88 -6.33 4.67 -6.36
C SER A 88 -7.12 3.76 -5.44
N ASN A 89 -7.46 4.27 -4.25
CA ASN A 89 -8.59 3.74 -3.53
C ASN A 89 -9.80 4.06 -4.41
N VAL A 90 -9.92 3.32 -5.51
CA VAL A 90 -11.19 3.12 -6.16
C VAL A 90 -12.00 2.50 -5.03
N LYS A 91 -12.85 3.28 -4.41
CA LYS A 91 -13.91 2.80 -3.54
C LYS A 91 -14.90 2.04 -4.44
N THR A 92 -14.43 0.96 -5.03
CA THR A 92 -15.31 -0.08 -5.52
C THR A 92 -15.88 -0.65 -4.23
N GLU A 93 -17.18 -0.48 -4.02
CA GLU A 93 -17.88 -1.00 -2.85
C GLU A 93 -17.88 -2.54 -2.97
N GLY A 94 -16.72 -3.14 -2.68
CA GLY A 94 -16.57 -4.58 -2.56
C GLY A 94 -17.32 -5.07 -1.32
N ILE A 95 -17.70 -6.32 -1.33
CA ILE A 95 -18.27 -7.00 -0.17
C ILE A 95 -17.16 -7.72 0.61
N SER A 96 -17.42 -8.06 1.87
CA SER A 96 -16.53 -8.92 2.65
C SER A 96 -17.02 -10.35 2.56
N ILE A 97 -16.10 -11.25 2.26
CA ILE A 97 -16.36 -12.69 2.13
C ILE A 97 -15.37 -13.45 3.00
N VAL A 98 -15.83 -14.44 3.75
CA VAL A 98 -14.95 -15.43 4.37
C VAL A 98 -15.27 -16.79 3.80
N VAL A 99 -14.26 -17.44 3.22
CA VAL A 99 -14.36 -18.82 2.76
C VAL A 99 -14.01 -19.74 3.93
N ALA A 100 -14.93 -20.59 4.34
CA ALA A 100 -14.71 -21.64 5.33
C ALA A 100 -14.55 -22.98 4.59
N LEU A 101 -13.33 -23.51 4.57
CA LEU A 101 -12.96 -24.71 3.82
C LEU A 101 -12.79 -25.89 4.79
N ASP A 102 -13.51 -26.96 4.50
CA ASP A 102 -13.36 -28.26 5.19
C ASP A 102 -12.06 -28.94 4.75
N ILE A 103 -11.28 -29.38 5.73
CA ILE A 103 -10.02 -30.14 5.51
C ILE A 103 -10.01 -31.49 6.25
N SER A 104 -11.19 -31.98 6.60
CA SER A 104 -11.37 -33.28 7.23
C SER A 104 -10.89 -34.42 6.34
N SER A 105 -10.71 -35.58 6.92
CA SER A 105 -10.21 -36.78 6.20
C SER A 105 -11.14 -37.25 5.09
N SER A 106 -12.47 -36.97 5.14
CA SER A 106 -13.42 -37.24 4.07
C SER A 106 -13.09 -36.51 2.76
N MET A 107 -12.45 -35.35 2.85
CA MET A 107 -12.03 -34.54 1.68
C MET A 107 -10.88 -35.18 0.87
N LEU A 108 -10.31 -36.31 1.34
CA LEU A 108 -9.34 -37.10 0.59
C LEU A 108 -10.00 -38.06 -0.43
N ALA A 109 -11.34 -38.18 -0.43
CA ALA A 109 -12.03 -39.03 -1.39
C ALA A 109 -11.72 -38.62 -2.85
N GLU A 110 -11.50 -39.62 -3.71
CA GLU A 110 -11.04 -39.45 -5.10
C GLU A 110 -12.22 -39.48 -6.12
N ASP A 111 -13.42 -39.20 -5.68
CA ASP A 111 -14.59 -39.07 -6.56
C ASP A 111 -14.50 -37.78 -7.45
N PHE A 112 -13.72 -36.77 -7.00
CA PHE A 112 -13.24 -35.66 -7.81
C PHE A 112 -11.73 -35.82 -8.03
N ARG A 113 -11.26 -35.52 -9.24
CA ARG A 113 -9.84 -35.63 -9.56
C ARG A 113 -9.05 -34.39 -9.20
N PRO A 114 -7.92 -34.45 -8.48
CA PRO A 114 -7.30 -35.68 -7.93
C PRO A 114 -7.99 -36.19 -6.66
N ASN A 115 -8.61 -35.29 -5.88
CA ASN A 115 -9.43 -35.56 -4.69
C ASN A 115 -10.33 -34.35 -4.40
N ARG A 116 -11.27 -34.47 -3.44
CA ARG A 116 -12.24 -33.41 -3.11
C ARG A 116 -11.55 -32.14 -2.65
N ILE A 117 -10.51 -32.21 -1.80
CA ILE A 117 -9.85 -31.00 -1.29
C ILE A 117 -9.18 -30.21 -2.40
N GLU A 118 -8.51 -30.85 -3.35
CA GLU A 118 -7.88 -30.15 -4.45
C GLU A 118 -8.93 -29.57 -5.43
N ALA A 119 -10.03 -30.27 -5.64
CA ALA A 119 -11.16 -29.74 -6.40
C ALA A 119 -11.79 -28.51 -5.71
N ALA A 120 -12.00 -28.59 -4.38
CA ALA A 120 -12.53 -27.47 -3.59
C ALA A 120 -11.60 -26.25 -3.62
N LYS A 121 -10.29 -26.45 -3.46
CA LYS A 121 -9.28 -25.40 -3.58
C LYS A 121 -9.33 -24.72 -4.94
N LYS A 122 -9.41 -25.49 -6.03
CA LYS A 122 -9.51 -24.94 -7.39
C LYS A 122 -10.75 -24.08 -7.55
N VAL A 123 -11.91 -24.55 -7.14
CA VAL A 123 -13.16 -23.79 -7.18
C VAL A 123 -13.05 -22.51 -6.34
N ALA A 124 -12.45 -22.60 -5.17
CA ALA A 124 -12.24 -21.43 -4.31
C ALA A 124 -11.26 -20.42 -4.94
N VAL A 125 -10.20 -20.87 -5.60
CA VAL A 125 -9.27 -20.00 -6.34
C VAL A 125 -9.99 -19.29 -7.50
N ASP A 126 -10.72 -20.04 -8.34
CA ASP A 126 -11.50 -19.49 -9.44
C ASP A 126 -12.54 -18.44 -8.94
N PHE A 127 -13.15 -18.72 -7.80
CA PHE A 127 -14.07 -17.79 -7.12
C PHE A 127 -13.38 -16.50 -6.67
N ILE A 128 -12.17 -16.59 -6.10
CA ILE A 128 -11.38 -15.44 -5.63
C ILE A 128 -10.92 -14.59 -6.81
N GLU A 129 -10.42 -15.22 -7.88
CA GLU A 129 -9.92 -14.52 -9.06
C GLU A 129 -11.05 -13.75 -9.80
N GLY A 130 -12.26 -14.25 -9.74
CA GLY A 130 -13.45 -13.57 -10.29
C GLY A 130 -13.89 -12.32 -9.51
N ARG A 131 -13.26 -11.98 -8.37
CA ARG A 131 -13.72 -10.93 -7.42
C ARG A 131 -12.61 -9.95 -7.02
N PRO A 132 -11.99 -9.23 -7.96
CA PRO A 132 -10.78 -8.43 -7.70
C PRO A 132 -10.96 -7.30 -6.68
N ASN A 133 -12.20 -6.91 -6.38
CA ASN A 133 -12.51 -5.76 -5.53
C ASN A 133 -13.06 -6.15 -4.14
N ASP A 134 -13.34 -7.43 -3.91
CA ASP A 134 -13.90 -7.91 -2.66
C ASP A 134 -12.79 -8.16 -1.62
N LEU A 135 -13.14 -8.02 -0.35
CA LEU A 135 -12.25 -8.42 0.76
C LEU A 135 -12.52 -9.88 1.08
N ILE A 136 -11.52 -10.73 0.92
CA ILE A 136 -11.70 -12.17 1.10
C ILE A 136 -10.77 -12.67 2.20
N GLY A 137 -11.31 -13.46 3.12
CA GLY A 137 -10.60 -14.17 4.17
C GLY A 137 -10.76 -15.68 4.04
N LEU A 138 -9.91 -16.45 4.74
CA LEU A 138 -9.90 -17.91 4.68
C LEU A 138 -9.86 -18.50 6.09
N VAL A 139 -10.82 -19.34 6.37
CA VAL A 139 -10.90 -20.19 7.55
C VAL A 139 -10.87 -21.63 7.10
N VAL A 140 -10.09 -22.45 7.78
CA VAL A 140 -10.08 -23.90 7.59
C VAL A 140 -10.67 -24.56 8.81
N PHE A 141 -11.38 -25.67 8.62
CA PHE A 141 -11.93 -26.43 9.73
C PHE A 141 -11.91 -27.93 9.47
N SER A 142 -11.86 -28.68 10.55
CA SER A 142 -11.97 -30.13 10.63
C SER A 142 -12.66 -30.43 11.96
N GLY A 143 -12.07 -31.18 12.90
CA GLY A 143 -12.57 -31.31 14.27
C GLY A 143 -12.48 -30.01 15.10
N GLU A 144 -11.70 -29.08 14.67
CA GLU A 144 -11.51 -27.74 15.19
C GLU A 144 -11.41 -26.72 14.03
N SER A 145 -11.38 -25.41 14.32
CA SER A 145 -11.32 -24.38 13.27
C SER A 145 -10.15 -23.42 13.46
N PHE A 146 -9.57 -22.96 12.36
CA PHE A 146 -8.44 -22.04 12.35
C PHE A 146 -8.57 -20.97 11.27
N SER A 147 -8.25 -19.71 11.61
CA SER A 147 -8.22 -18.61 10.66
C SER A 147 -6.88 -18.63 9.90
N GLN A 148 -6.88 -19.13 8.68
CA GLN A 148 -5.68 -19.27 7.85
C GLN A 148 -5.25 -17.90 7.27
N CYS A 149 -6.21 -17.09 6.83
CA CYS A 149 -5.94 -15.76 6.30
C CYS A 149 -7.02 -14.77 6.80
N PRO A 150 -6.63 -13.64 7.40
CA PRO A 150 -7.58 -12.59 7.71
C PRO A 150 -8.16 -11.98 6.42
N ILE A 151 -9.24 -11.21 6.54
CA ILE A 151 -9.87 -10.52 5.41
C ILE A 151 -8.85 -9.56 4.77
N THR A 152 -8.57 -9.77 3.48
CA THR A 152 -7.59 -8.99 2.72
C THR A 152 -8.08 -8.68 1.31
N THR A 153 -7.55 -7.62 0.72
CA THR A 153 -7.66 -7.31 -0.72
C THR A 153 -6.51 -7.90 -1.54
N ASP A 154 -5.48 -8.43 -0.86
CA ASP A 154 -4.36 -9.10 -1.52
C ASP A 154 -4.70 -10.58 -1.77
N HIS A 155 -5.34 -10.82 -2.91
CA HIS A 155 -5.77 -12.15 -3.31
C HIS A 155 -4.59 -13.06 -3.65
N SER A 156 -3.42 -12.52 -4.00
CA SER A 156 -2.23 -13.32 -4.30
C SER A 156 -1.70 -14.04 -3.05
N VAL A 157 -1.68 -13.34 -1.93
CA VAL A 157 -1.33 -13.91 -0.62
C VAL A 157 -2.34 -14.98 -0.22
N LEU A 158 -3.65 -14.68 -0.37
CA LEU A 158 -4.72 -15.62 -0.03
C LEU A 158 -4.63 -16.91 -0.83
N ILE A 159 -4.43 -16.82 -2.16
CA ILE A 159 -4.29 -17.99 -3.05
C ILE A 159 -3.05 -18.82 -2.68
N ASN A 160 -1.93 -18.18 -2.35
CA ASN A 160 -0.74 -18.88 -1.92
C ASN A 160 -0.98 -19.64 -0.62
N MET A 161 -1.60 -19.00 0.39
CA MET A 161 -1.96 -19.66 1.64
C MET A 161 -2.93 -20.83 1.43
N MET A 162 -3.85 -20.72 0.47
CA MET A 162 -4.79 -21.79 0.12
C MET A 162 -4.09 -23.00 -0.50
N LYS A 163 -3.07 -22.79 -1.33
CA LYS A 163 -2.29 -23.90 -1.93
C LYS A 163 -1.57 -24.74 -0.88
N ASP A 164 -1.11 -24.10 0.20
CA ASP A 164 -0.35 -24.76 1.26
C ASP A 164 -1.22 -25.60 2.22
N ILE A 165 -2.55 -25.47 2.14
CA ILE A 165 -3.48 -26.24 2.96
C ILE A 165 -3.41 -27.72 2.61
N LYS A 166 -3.38 -28.56 3.65
CA LYS A 166 -3.39 -30.05 3.56
C LYS A 166 -4.33 -30.60 4.60
N THR A 167 -4.91 -31.76 4.30
CA THR A 167 -5.61 -32.57 5.31
C THR A 167 -4.64 -33.00 6.41
N GLY A 168 -5.15 -33.14 7.63
CA GLY A 168 -4.33 -33.49 8.79
C GLY A 168 -3.58 -32.35 9.45
N MET A 169 -3.81 -31.09 9.03
CA MET A 169 -3.30 -29.88 9.72
C MET A 169 -4.03 -29.61 11.05
N LEU A 170 -5.28 -30.06 11.15
CA LEU A 170 -6.13 -29.94 12.32
C LEU A 170 -6.55 -31.31 12.80
N THR A 171 -7.07 -31.38 14.03
CA THR A 171 -7.67 -32.60 14.60
C THR A 171 -8.78 -33.13 13.68
N ASP A 172 -8.80 -34.43 13.39
CA ASP A 172 -9.78 -34.98 12.46
C ASP A 172 -11.21 -34.95 13.04
N GLY A 173 -12.17 -34.73 12.14
CA GLY A 173 -13.57 -34.54 12.45
C GLY A 173 -14.19 -33.50 11.52
N THR A 174 -15.48 -33.17 11.69
CA THR A 174 -16.18 -32.17 10.89
C THR A 174 -17.00 -31.28 11.81
N ALA A 175 -16.39 -30.20 12.30
CA ALA A 175 -17.00 -29.19 13.19
C ALA A 175 -17.51 -27.98 12.40
N ILE A 176 -18.57 -28.16 11.59
CA ILE A 176 -19.14 -27.11 10.72
C ILE A 176 -19.53 -25.89 11.51
N GLY A 177 -20.15 -26.08 12.68
CA GLY A 177 -20.60 -24.94 13.50
C GLY A 177 -19.45 -24.08 14.03
N GLU A 178 -18.31 -24.70 14.37
CA GLU A 178 -17.12 -23.97 14.81
C GLU A 178 -16.43 -23.27 13.62
N GLY A 179 -16.37 -23.91 12.45
CA GLY A 179 -15.89 -23.28 11.22
C GLY A 179 -16.69 -22.04 10.85
N LEU A 180 -18.03 -22.13 10.93
CA LEU A 180 -18.93 -20.99 10.71
C LEU A 180 -18.74 -19.91 11.79
N ALA A 181 -18.69 -20.28 13.07
CA ALA A 181 -18.54 -19.32 14.17
C ALA A 181 -17.22 -18.54 14.04
N THR A 182 -16.11 -19.24 13.69
CA THR A 182 -14.83 -18.60 13.44
C THR A 182 -14.88 -17.68 12.22
N ALA A 183 -15.54 -18.10 11.14
CA ALA A 183 -15.71 -17.26 9.95
C ALA A 183 -16.52 -15.99 10.24
N ILE A 184 -17.60 -16.11 11.03
CA ILE A 184 -18.42 -14.99 11.47
C ILE A 184 -17.61 -14.05 12.36
N ASP A 185 -16.81 -14.57 13.29
CA ASP A 185 -15.94 -13.75 14.15
C ASP A 185 -14.96 -12.92 13.33
N ARG A 186 -14.42 -13.46 12.24
CA ARG A 186 -13.50 -12.74 11.35
C ARG A 186 -14.17 -11.68 10.50
N ILE A 187 -15.47 -11.80 10.20
CA ILE A 187 -16.17 -10.89 9.28
C ILE A 187 -17.06 -9.87 10.00
N LYS A 188 -17.46 -10.12 11.24
CA LYS A 188 -18.44 -9.29 11.99
C LYS A 188 -18.08 -7.81 12.00
N ASP A 189 -16.80 -7.47 12.20
CA ASP A 189 -16.30 -6.10 12.31
C ASP A 189 -15.94 -5.46 10.97
N ALA A 190 -16.16 -6.16 9.83
CA ALA A 190 -15.91 -5.62 8.51
C ALA A 190 -16.82 -4.41 8.23
N LYS A 191 -16.24 -3.35 7.66
CA LYS A 191 -16.93 -2.07 7.38
C LYS A 191 -17.67 -2.06 6.04
N THR A 192 -17.76 -3.19 5.35
CA THR A 192 -18.47 -3.32 4.07
C THR A 192 -19.98 -3.39 4.28
N LYS A 193 -20.74 -3.02 3.25
CA LYS A 193 -22.21 -3.05 3.28
C LYS A 193 -22.77 -4.47 3.38
N SER A 194 -22.08 -5.43 2.73
CA SER A 194 -22.51 -6.83 2.74
C SER A 194 -21.37 -7.71 3.25
N LYS A 195 -21.75 -8.70 4.03
CA LYS A 195 -20.88 -9.69 4.65
C LYS A 195 -21.40 -11.07 4.30
N VAL A 196 -20.54 -11.95 3.81
CA VAL A 196 -20.93 -13.29 3.35
C VAL A 196 -19.94 -14.30 3.86
N VAL A 197 -20.43 -15.42 4.37
CA VAL A 197 -19.62 -16.60 4.65
C VAL A 197 -19.98 -17.69 3.63
N VAL A 198 -18.98 -18.20 2.94
CA VAL A 198 -19.11 -19.29 1.98
C VAL A 198 -18.53 -20.55 2.63
N LEU A 199 -19.37 -21.52 2.86
CA LEU A 199 -18.97 -22.82 3.44
C LEU A 199 -18.74 -23.82 2.30
N ILE A 200 -17.57 -24.48 2.32
CA ILE A 200 -17.20 -25.56 1.39
C ILE A 200 -16.94 -26.80 2.23
N THR A 201 -17.84 -27.75 2.20
CA THR A 201 -17.77 -29.04 2.95
C THR A 201 -18.46 -30.14 2.15
N ASP A 202 -18.05 -31.38 2.38
CA ASP A 202 -18.67 -32.59 1.88
C ASP A 202 -19.36 -33.42 2.96
N GLY A 203 -19.19 -32.98 4.22
CA GLY A 203 -19.52 -33.77 5.38
C GLY A 203 -20.77 -33.32 6.14
N VAL A 204 -21.13 -34.18 7.09
CA VAL A 204 -22.14 -33.91 8.11
C VAL A 204 -21.43 -33.50 9.39
N ASN A 205 -21.96 -32.53 10.11
CA ASN A 205 -21.41 -32.12 11.40
C ASN A 205 -21.36 -33.33 12.39
N ASN A 206 -20.17 -33.74 12.77
CA ASN A 206 -19.95 -34.87 13.69
C ASN A 206 -19.06 -34.52 14.88
N SER A 207 -18.55 -33.27 14.91
CA SER A 207 -17.63 -32.79 15.93
C SER A 207 -17.96 -31.32 16.27
N GLY A 208 -17.29 -30.80 17.31
CA GLY A 208 -17.45 -29.44 17.76
C GLY A 208 -18.57 -29.23 18.78
N SER A 209 -18.47 -28.12 19.52
CA SER A 209 -19.40 -27.78 20.60
C SER A 209 -20.58 -26.90 20.12
N ILE A 210 -20.44 -26.27 18.93
CA ILE A 210 -21.42 -25.36 18.36
C ILE A 210 -22.22 -26.05 17.26
N PRO A 211 -23.55 -26.23 17.40
CA PRO A 211 -24.37 -26.73 16.30
C PRO A 211 -24.38 -25.76 15.11
N PRO A 212 -24.38 -26.22 13.85
CA PRO A 212 -24.41 -25.36 12.66
C PRO A 212 -25.59 -24.38 12.63
N LEU A 213 -26.76 -24.79 13.10
CA LEU A 213 -27.96 -23.91 13.19
C LEU A 213 -27.72 -22.75 14.14
N THR A 214 -27.13 -22.99 15.31
CA THR A 214 -26.79 -21.95 16.27
C THR A 214 -25.78 -20.96 15.69
N ALA A 215 -24.77 -21.46 14.96
CA ALA A 215 -23.84 -20.60 14.23
C ALA A 215 -24.56 -19.73 13.17
N GLY A 216 -25.55 -20.29 12.47
CA GLY A 216 -26.39 -19.52 11.53
C GLY A 216 -27.24 -18.45 12.21
N GLU A 217 -27.78 -18.70 13.41
CA GLU A 217 -28.49 -17.68 14.18
C GLU A 217 -27.56 -16.57 14.64
N ILE A 218 -26.34 -16.88 15.03
CA ILE A 218 -25.30 -15.91 15.36
C ILE A 218 -24.96 -15.06 14.12
N ALA A 219 -24.79 -15.67 12.93
CA ALA A 219 -24.55 -14.95 11.68
C ALA A 219 -25.63 -13.88 11.43
N LYS A 220 -26.91 -14.28 11.55
CA LYS A 220 -28.05 -13.38 11.39
C LYS A 220 -27.99 -12.18 12.34
N THR A 221 -27.53 -12.37 13.58
CA THR A 221 -27.42 -11.32 14.59
C THR A 221 -26.36 -10.28 14.18
N PHE A 222 -25.29 -10.69 13.51
CA PHE A 222 -24.22 -9.81 13.03
C PHE A 222 -24.43 -9.31 11.59
N GLY A 223 -25.54 -9.65 10.94
CA GLY A 223 -25.85 -9.23 9.57
C GLY A 223 -24.94 -9.90 8.53
N VAL A 224 -24.57 -11.14 8.75
CA VAL A 224 -23.78 -12.00 7.85
C VAL A 224 -24.70 -12.91 7.09
#